data_77f3dc4920fa8b586e83f0dfa1116865
#
_entry.id   77f3dc4920fa8b586e83f0dfa1116865
#
_cell.length_a   1.000
_cell.length_b   1.000
_cell.length_c   1.000
_cell.angle_alpha   90.00
_cell.angle_beta   90.00
_cell.angle_gamma   90.00
#
_symmetry.space_group_name_H-M   'P 1'
#
loop_
_entity.id
_entity.type
_entity.pdbx_description
1 polymer ?
#
loop_
_entity_poly.entity_id
_entity_poly.type
_entity_poly.pdbx_seq_one_letter_code
_entity_poly.pdbx_strand_id
1 'polypeptide(L)'
;MSVGKETGIGIQASGGFSFTFGTMNGSFGLSLSKSKVNSEYASVGDQGGLFAGDGGYDIFVGNHTQLNGAVIASTANAASNALSTGTLGWDNIDNHASYSASSTSVGISGGYDSSLGAGHQFGGGALPTMVNMHDSASGTTQSAVADGTITVRDATHQTQEVATLSHDTENANGHIDKIFDREKVENQMAFAQGVQELAGNVVNDVKAYRLSAVEKETSDRLLKEHPEYASLSKDEFSAHVQSDPGYKAVADLWGTGGTYSMVASAVAGALGA
;
A
#
# COMPACT_ATOMS: atom_id res chain seq x y z
N MET A 1 -28.22 3.63 1.65
CA MET A 1 -26.92 3.39 0.97
C MET A 1 -25.95 4.47 1.41
N SER A 2 -24.79 4.09 1.89
CA SER A 2 -23.68 4.99 2.23
C SER A 2 -22.67 4.97 1.10
N VAL A 3 -22.25 6.13 0.61
CA VAL A 3 -21.30 6.27 -0.50
C VAL A 3 -20.20 7.22 -0.08
N GLY A 4 -18.97 6.82 -0.30
CA GLY A 4 -17.79 7.65 -0.03
C GLY A 4 -16.72 7.48 -1.10
N LYS A 5 -16.13 8.60 -1.51
CA LYS A 5 -14.97 8.61 -2.41
C LYS A 5 -13.91 9.55 -1.85
N GLU A 6 -12.70 9.05 -1.69
CA GLU A 6 -11.56 9.86 -1.28
C GLU A 6 -10.44 9.76 -2.31
N THR A 7 -9.86 10.91 -2.63
CA THR A 7 -8.67 11.00 -3.48
C THR A 7 -7.72 11.99 -2.85
N GLY A 8 -6.48 11.56 -2.61
CA GLY A 8 -5.43 12.40 -2.05
C GLY A 8 -4.14 12.27 -2.86
N ILE A 9 -3.47 13.38 -3.10
CA ILE A 9 -2.12 13.43 -3.66
C ILE A 9 -1.28 14.27 -2.71
N GLY A 10 -0.24 13.69 -2.14
CA GLY A 10 0.73 14.37 -1.29
C GLY A 10 2.10 14.43 -1.99
N ILE A 11 2.77 15.57 -1.87
CA ILE A 11 4.16 15.73 -2.26
C ILE A 11 4.89 16.31 -1.07
N GLN A 12 5.94 15.64 -0.61
CA GLN A 12 6.78 16.09 0.49
C GLN A 12 8.23 16.15 0.04
N ALA A 13 8.91 17.21 0.46
CA ALA A 13 10.35 17.34 0.32
C ALA A 13 10.95 17.58 1.70
N SER A 14 11.95 16.80 2.06
CA SER A 14 12.70 16.97 3.31
C SER A 14 14.19 16.96 3.02
N GLY A 15 14.95 17.76 3.77
CA GLY A 15 16.40 17.82 3.69
C GLY A 15 17.02 18.04 5.05
N GLY A 16 18.16 17.44 5.30
CA GLY A 16 18.90 17.59 6.54
C GLY A 16 20.41 17.72 6.29
N PHE A 17 21.07 18.51 7.12
CA PHE A 17 22.51 18.59 7.19
C PHE A 17 22.95 18.27 8.60
N SER A 18 23.96 17.42 8.75
CA SER A 18 24.68 17.29 10.01
C SER A 18 26.16 17.58 9.77
N PHE A 19 26.78 18.29 10.67
CA PHE A 19 28.20 18.57 10.64
C PHE A 19 28.78 18.44 12.05
N THR A 20 29.81 17.64 12.22
CA THR A 20 30.48 17.43 13.49
C THR A 20 31.80 18.20 13.54
N PHE A 21 31.79 19.29 14.30
CA PHE A 21 33.03 20.05 14.59
C PHE A 21 33.99 19.21 15.44
N GLY A 22 35.19 19.03 14.97
CA GLY A 22 36.23 18.25 15.64
C GLY A 22 36.74 17.07 14.81
N THR A 23 35.87 16.37 14.11
CA THR A 23 36.25 15.33 13.14
C THR A 23 36.13 15.81 11.70
N MET A 24 35.59 17.00 11.47
CA MET A 24 35.27 17.57 10.16
C MET A 24 34.43 16.61 9.27
N ASN A 25 33.58 15.82 9.91
CA ASN A 25 32.67 14.91 9.21
C ASN A 25 31.32 15.61 9.00
N GLY A 26 30.78 15.47 7.82
CA GLY A 26 29.49 16.03 7.45
C GLY A 26 28.67 15.05 6.67
N SER A 27 27.36 15.07 6.88
CA SER A 27 26.42 14.34 6.05
C SER A 27 25.29 15.27 5.61
N PHE A 28 24.76 15.01 4.42
CA PHE A 28 23.56 15.65 3.95
C PHE A 28 22.60 14.61 3.41
N GLY A 29 21.31 14.89 3.55
CA GLY A 29 20.24 14.08 2.96
C GLY A 29 19.19 14.98 2.36
N LEU A 30 18.71 14.62 1.20
CA LEU A 30 17.56 15.22 0.55
C LEU A 30 16.62 14.09 0.13
N SER A 31 15.36 14.15 0.54
CA SER A 31 14.37 13.19 0.11
C SER A 31 13.17 13.90 -0.52
N LEU A 32 12.66 13.31 -1.58
CA LEU A 32 11.45 13.70 -2.27
C LEU A 32 10.49 12.52 -2.24
N SER A 33 9.27 12.73 -1.75
CA SER A 33 8.25 11.71 -1.76
C SER A 33 6.97 12.20 -2.43
N LYS A 34 6.30 11.29 -3.12
CA LYS A 34 4.98 11.49 -3.72
C LYS A 34 4.09 10.35 -3.31
N SER A 35 2.95 10.68 -2.71
CA SER A 35 1.93 9.72 -2.35
C SER A 35 0.64 9.97 -3.13
N LYS A 36 -0.10 8.91 -3.42
CA LYS A 36 -1.42 8.95 -4.02
C LYS A 36 -2.30 7.94 -3.32
N VAL A 37 -3.48 8.39 -2.92
CA VAL A 37 -4.49 7.55 -2.27
C VAL A 37 -5.81 7.73 -3.00
N ASN A 38 -6.47 6.62 -3.34
CA ASN A 38 -7.84 6.59 -3.85
C ASN A 38 -8.61 5.58 -3.03
N SER A 39 -9.83 5.90 -2.65
CA SER A 39 -10.77 4.94 -2.08
C SER A 39 -12.17 5.19 -2.60
N GLU A 40 -12.93 4.13 -2.74
CA GLU A 40 -14.33 4.14 -3.15
C GLU A 40 -15.10 3.17 -2.28
N TYR A 41 -16.26 3.61 -1.81
CA TYR A 41 -17.11 2.81 -0.94
C TYR A 41 -18.58 3.08 -1.26
N ALA A 42 -19.34 2.04 -1.49
CA ALA A 42 -20.78 2.09 -1.62
C ALA A 42 -21.39 0.83 -1.00
N SER A 43 -22.16 0.99 0.04
CA SER A 43 -22.80 -0.14 0.73
C SER A 43 -24.13 0.29 1.35
N VAL A 44 -25.04 -0.68 1.42
CA VAL A 44 -26.28 -0.54 2.16
C VAL A 44 -25.96 -0.83 3.63
N GLY A 45 -26.05 0.17 4.50
CA GLY A 45 -25.90 -0.07 5.95
C GLY A 45 -27.11 -0.81 6.50
N ASP A 46 -28.19 -0.08 6.75
CA ASP A 46 -29.46 -0.66 7.17
C ASP A 46 -30.33 -0.96 5.93
N GLN A 47 -30.78 -2.19 5.83
CA GLN A 47 -31.66 -2.62 4.76
C GLN A 47 -33.07 -2.10 5.00
N GLY A 48 -33.62 -1.45 3.99
CA GLY A 48 -35.02 -0.99 4.01
C GLY A 48 -36.00 -2.15 3.84
N GLY A 49 -37.19 -2.01 4.41
CA GLY A 49 -38.22 -3.03 4.26
C GLY A 49 -39.42 -2.88 5.18
N LEU A 50 -40.30 -3.84 5.08
CA LEU A 50 -41.37 -4.08 6.03
C LEU A 50 -40.96 -5.24 6.92
N PHE A 51 -41.07 -5.04 8.23
CA PHE A 51 -40.68 -6.05 9.22
C PHE A 51 -41.91 -6.38 10.10
N ALA A 52 -42.49 -7.54 9.85
CA ALA A 52 -43.58 -8.05 10.62
C ALA A 52 -43.08 -9.01 11.73
N GLY A 53 -43.73 -9.00 12.86
CA GLY A 53 -43.48 -9.92 13.96
C GLY A 53 -44.24 -11.25 13.79
N ASP A 54 -44.46 -11.91 14.91
CA ASP A 54 -45.09 -13.24 14.98
C ASP A 54 -46.52 -13.32 14.44
N GLY A 55 -47.18 -12.18 14.23
CA GLY A 55 -48.51 -12.09 13.63
C GLY A 55 -48.51 -12.22 12.10
N GLY A 56 -47.35 -12.11 11.46
CA GLY A 56 -47.24 -12.11 10.00
C GLY A 56 -47.72 -10.82 9.37
N TYR A 57 -47.99 -10.89 8.08
CA TYR A 57 -48.47 -9.74 7.28
C TYR A 57 -49.54 -10.16 6.28
N ASP A 58 -50.47 -9.24 6.03
CA ASP A 58 -51.43 -9.31 4.92
C ASP A 58 -51.37 -7.99 4.14
N ILE A 59 -50.64 -8.02 3.01
CA ILE A 59 -50.33 -6.84 2.23
C ILE A 59 -51.08 -6.89 0.91
N PHE A 60 -51.88 -5.84 0.62
CA PHE A 60 -52.55 -5.64 -0.64
C PHE A 60 -52.02 -4.37 -1.34
N VAL A 61 -51.40 -4.56 -2.53
CA VAL A 61 -50.94 -3.46 -3.37
C VAL A 61 -51.74 -3.46 -4.69
N GLY A 62 -52.41 -2.35 -4.98
CA GLY A 62 -53.31 -2.24 -6.14
C GLY A 62 -52.61 -2.58 -7.47
N ASN A 63 -51.47 -1.95 -7.72
CA ASN A 63 -50.77 -2.01 -9.00
C ASN A 63 -49.46 -2.82 -8.92
N HIS A 64 -48.37 -2.19 -8.54
CA HIS A 64 -47.04 -2.74 -8.62
C HIS A 64 -46.29 -2.64 -7.29
N THR A 65 -45.57 -3.67 -6.96
CA THR A 65 -44.59 -3.68 -5.85
C THR A 65 -43.22 -3.80 -6.43
N GLN A 66 -42.30 -2.88 -6.08
CA GLN A 66 -40.89 -2.94 -6.44
C GLN A 66 -40.05 -3.01 -5.19
N LEU A 67 -39.15 -4.00 -5.14
CA LEU A 67 -38.14 -4.15 -4.09
C LEU A 67 -36.77 -3.84 -4.72
N ASN A 68 -36.05 -2.88 -4.17
CA ASN A 68 -34.68 -2.57 -4.60
C ASN A 68 -33.77 -2.76 -3.39
N GLY A 69 -33.18 -3.97 -3.27
CA GLY A 69 -32.40 -4.36 -2.10
C GLY A 69 -33.22 -4.28 -0.80
N ALA A 70 -34.52 -4.50 -0.88
CA ALA A 70 -35.44 -4.34 0.23
C ALA A 70 -36.11 -5.65 0.60
N VAL A 71 -36.57 -5.78 1.85
CA VAL A 71 -37.23 -6.99 2.32
C VAL A 71 -38.67 -6.77 2.79
N ILE A 72 -39.49 -7.79 2.63
CA ILE A 72 -40.72 -7.97 3.40
C ILE A 72 -40.48 -9.15 4.31
N ALA A 73 -40.06 -8.87 5.53
CA ALA A 73 -39.66 -9.86 6.52
C ALA A 73 -40.76 -10.15 7.54
N SER A 74 -40.76 -11.37 8.08
CA SER A 74 -41.69 -11.79 9.10
C SER A 74 -41.05 -12.90 9.97
N THR A 75 -41.37 -12.88 11.27
CA THR A 75 -41.02 -13.98 12.19
C THR A 75 -42.15 -15.00 12.33
N ALA A 76 -43.29 -14.75 11.64
CA ALA A 76 -44.45 -15.66 11.67
C ALA A 76 -44.25 -16.86 10.74
N ASN A 77 -45.10 -17.87 10.93
CA ASN A 77 -45.21 -19.01 10.01
C ASN A 77 -45.69 -18.54 8.63
N ALA A 78 -45.26 -19.20 7.56
CA ALA A 78 -45.61 -18.89 6.16
C ALA A 78 -47.14 -18.74 5.93
N ALA A 79 -47.96 -19.49 6.64
CA ALA A 79 -49.42 -19.40 6.53
C ALA A 79 -50.01 -18.04 6.99
N SER A 80 -49.25 -17.29 7.79
CA SER A 80 -49.65 -15.96 8.28
C SER A 80 -49.12 -14.80 7.41
N ASN A 81 -48.44 -15.10 6.33
CA ASN A 81 -47.83 -14.12 5.44
C ASN A 81 -48.54 -14.13 4.07
N ALA A 82 -49.12 -13.03 3.69
CA ALA A 82 -49.78 -12.86 2.40
C ALA A 82 -49.39 -11.55 1.72
N LEU A 83 -48.90 -11.62 0.48
CA LEU A 83 -48.66 -10.47 -0.40
C LEU A 83 -49.50 -10.63 -1.65
N SER A 84 -50.43 -9.69 -1.89
CA SER A 84 -51.21 -9.60 -3.12
C SER A 84 -50.90 -8.28 -3.83
N THR A 85 -50.33 -8.39 -5.01
CA THR A 85 -49.94 -7.21 -5.83
C THR A 85 -50.37 -7.39 -7.29
N GLY A 86 -50.48 -6.31 -8.03
CA GLY A 86 -50.71 -6.35 -9.47
C GLY A 86 -49.55 -7.07 -10.13
N THR A 87 -48.36 -6.47 -10.11
CA THR A 87 -47.10 -7.09 -10.53
C THR A 87 -46.04 -6.94 -9.42
N LEU A 88 -45.03 -7.76 -9.45
CA LEU A 88 -43.93 -7.74 -8.49
C LEU A 88 -42.59 -7.68 -9.23
N GLY A 89 -41.82 -6.65 -8.92
CA GLY A 89 -40.43 -6.50 -9.43
C GLY A 89 -39.43 -6.44 -8.30
N TRP A 90 -38.20 -6.84 -8.56
CA TRP A 90 -37.11 -6.73 -7.59
C TRP A 90 -35.78 -6.60 -8.27
N ASP A 91 -34.88 -5.83 -7.64
CA ASP A 91 -33.47 -5.70 -7.98
C ASP A 91 -32.64 -5.82 -6.71
N ASN A 92 -31.46 -6.39 -6.84
CA ASN A 92 -30.49 -6.40 -5.76
C ASN A 92 -29.60 -5.15 -5.85
N ILE A 93 -28.92 -4.83 -4.75
CA ILE A 93 -27.95 -3.74 -4.70
C ILE A 93 -26.56 -4.33 -4.49
N ASP A 94 -25.66 -4.05 -5.42
CA ASP A 94 -24.28 -4.43 -5.28
C ASP A 94 -23.54 -3.46 -4.35
N ASN A 95 -22.92 -4.01 -3.32
CA ASN A 95 -22.08 -3.30 -2.38
C ASN A 95 -20.62 -3.49 -2.79
N HIS A 96 -19.86 -2.42 -2.77
CA HIS A 96 -18.43 -2.49 -3.09
C HIS A 96 -17.61 -1.53 -2.24
N ALA A 97 -16.41 -1.93 -1.94
CA ALA A 97 -15.37 -1.12 -1.33
C ALA A 97 -14.05 -1.42 -2.01
N SER A 98 -13.27 -0.42 -2.26
CA SER A 98 -11.90 -0.60 -2.76
C SER A 98 -11.03 0.56 -2.33
N TYR A 99 -9.75 0.31 -2.11
CA TYR A 99 -8.77 1.37 -2.03
C TYR A 99 -7.47 0.98 -2.73
N SER A 100 -6.75 2.00 -3.16
CA SER A 100 -5.38 1.90 -3.61
C SER A 100 -4.57 3.06 -3.06
N ALA A 101 -3.44 2.75 -2.48
CA ALA A 101 -2.49 3.73 -1.99
C ALA A 101 -1.11 3.41 -2.53
N SER A 102 -0.43 4.42 -3.04
CA SER A 102 0.94 4.27 -3.53
C SER A 102 1.79 5.41 -3.00
N SER A 103 3.02 5.09 -2.63
CA SER A 103 4.02 6.09 -2.28
C SER A 103 5.31 5.76 -2.98
N THR A 104 5.93 6.78 -3.55
CA THR A 104 7.25 6.69 -4.16
C THR A 104 8.11 7.76 -3.53
N SER A 105 9.25 7.39 -2.99
CA SER A 105 10.23 8.34 -2.49
C SER A 105 11.60 8.10 -3.14
N VAL A 106 12.36 9.17 -3.29
CA VAL A 106 13.75 9.14 -3.74
C VAL A 106 14.56 9.94 -2.74
N GLY A 107 15.49 9.27 -2.06
CA GLY A 107 16.42 9.90 -1.15
C GLY A 107 17.82 9.93 -1.74
N ILE A 108 18.48 11.08 -1.64
CA ILE A 108 19.90 11.25 -1.95
C ILE A 108 20.58 11.60 -0.64
N SER A 109 21.54 10.80 -0.23
CA SER A 109 22.38 11.10 0.92
C SER A 109 23.83 11.06 0.53
N GLY A 110 24.65 11.86 1.18
CA GLY A 110 26.09 11.85 1.00
C GLY A 110 26.79 12.26 2.28
N GLY A 111 28.00 11.80 2.46
CA GLY A 111 28.83 12.16 3.62
C GLY A 111 30.26 12.48 3.20
N TYR A 112 30.91 13.30 4.02
CA TYR A 112 32.34 13.57 3.94
C TYR A 112 32.99 13.18 5.26
N ASP A 113 34.04 12.36 5.17
CA ASP A 113 34.84 11.97 6.32
C ASP A 113 36.30 12.40 6.10
N SER A 114 36.74 13.38 6.89
CA SER A 114 38.10 13.91 6.81
C SER A 114 39.16 12.95 7.32
N SER A 115 38.79 11.93 8.09
CA SER A 115 39.72 10.94 8.61
C SER A 115 40.31 10.03 7.53
N LEU A 116 39.60 9.93 6.38
CA LEU A 116 40.00 9.08 5.24
C LEU A 116 40.80 9.83 4.17
N GLY A 117 41.12 11.10 4.38
CA GLY A 117 41.87 11.93 3.43
C GLY A 117 41.00 12.86 2.58
N ALA A 118 41.62 13.87 1.99
CA ALA A 118 40.95 14.83 1.14
C ALA A 118 40.40 14.12 -0.12
N GLY A 119 39.07 14.15 -0.30
CA GLY A 119 38.42 13.67 -1.51
C GLY A 119 37.50 12.43 -1.33
N HIS A 120 37.47 11.81 -0.14
CA HIS A 120 36.53 10.72 0.07
C HIS A 120 35.11 11.22 0.35
N GLN A 121 34.37 11.38 -0.73
CA GLN A 121 32.93 11.54 -0.69
C GLN A 121 32.28 10.14 -0.66
N PHE A 122 31.61 9.82 0.43
CA PHE A 122 30.67 8.70 0.40
C PHE A 122 29.45 9.15 -0.42
N GLY A 123 29.45 8.78 -1.70
CA GLY A 123 28.31 8.98 -2.57
C GLY A 123 27.20 8.03 -2.14
N GLY A 124 26.19 8.55 -1.44
CA GLY A 124 24.95 7.83 -1.24
C GLY A 124 24.25 7.68 -2.58
N GLY A 125 23.95 6.46 -2.99
CA GLY A 125 23.10 6.23 -4.16
C GLY A 125 21.68 6.74 -3.87
N ALA A 126 21.00 7.27 -4.89
CA ALA A 126 19.57 7.47 -4.81
C ALA A 126 18.89 6.08 -4.79
N LEU A 127 18.28 5.72 -3.68
CA LEU A 127 17.47 4.51 -3.59
C LEU A 127 16.00 4.94 -3.71
N PRO A 128 15.34 4.65 -4.85
CA PRO A 128 13.90 4.84 -4.93
C PRO A 128 13.22 3.79 -4.06
N THR A 129 12.33 4.23 -3.19
CA THR A 129 11.45 3.35 -2.46
C THR A 129 10.05 3.43 -3.04
N MET A 130 9.38 2.30 -3.15
CA MET A 130 8.03 2.19 -3.69
C MET A 130 7.20 1.33 -2.74
N VAL A 131 6.08 1.88 -2.29
CA VAL A 131 5.10 1.15 -1.48
C VAL A 131 3.76 1.23 -2.17
N ASN A 132 3.13 0.08 -2.38
CA ASN A 132 1.79 -0.03 -2.95
C ASN A 132 0.93 -0.87 -2.02
N MET A 133 -0.26 -0.37 -1.74
CA MET A 133 -1.25 -1.05 -0.91
C MET A 133 -2.59 -0.98 -1.63
N HIS A 134 -3.33 -2.05 -1.62
CA HIS A 134 -4.68 -2.10 -2.17
C HIS A 134 -5.47 -3.19 -1.46
N ASP A 135 -6.77 -2.97 -1.39
CA ASP A 135 -7.70 -3.99 -0.93
C ASP A 135 -9.08 -3.74 -1.55
N SER A 136 -9.93 -4.76 -1.58
CA SER A 136 -11.28 -4.68 -2.09
C SER A 136 -12.22 -5.64 -1.38
N ALA A 137 -13.46 -5.23 -1.21
CA ALA A 137 -14.54 -6.05 -0.69
C ALA A 137 -15.80 -5.85 -1.53
N SER A 138 -16.60 -6.88 -1.66
CA SER A 138 -17.89 -6.84 -2.33
C SER A 138 -18.94 -7.65 -1.58
N GLY A 139 -20.18 -7.26 -1.73
CA GLY A 139 -21.34 -7.95 -1.18
C GLY A 139 -22.60 -7.58 -1.97
N THR A 140 -23.70 -8.26 -1.73
CA THR A 140 -24.96 -7.98 -2.41
C THR A 140 -26.08 -7.88 -1.38
N THR A 141 -26.76 -6.74 -1.31
CA THR A 141 -27.99 -6.61 -0.55
C THR A 141 -29.13 -7.09 -1.43
N GLN A 142 -29.69 -8.24 -1.09
CA GLN A 142 -30.71 -8.92 -1.86
C GLN A 142 -32.11 -8.38 -1.53
N SER A 143 -32.97 -8.37 -2.53
CA SER A 143 -34.39 -8.25 -2.32
C SER A 143 -34.96 -9.59 -1.93
N ALA A 144 -35.77 -9.64 -0.86
CA ALA A 144 -36.39 -10.89 -0.40
C ALA A 144 -37.77 -10.66 0.21
N VAL A 145 -38.59 -11.71 0.18
CA VAL A 145 -39.91 -11.74 0.81
C VAL A 145 -39.99 -13.01 1.65
N ALA A 146 -40.27 -12.91 2.93
CA ALA A 146 -40.42 -14.07 3.82
C ALA A 146 -41.41 -15.07 3.24
N ASP A 147 -41.19 -16.34 3.57
CA ASP A 147 -42.08 -17.43 3.16
C ASP A 147 -43.54 -17.11 3.43
N GLY A 148 -44.39 -17.32 2.41
CA GLY A 148 -45.82 -17.00 2.47
C GLY A 148 -46.51 -17.16 1.14
N THR A 149 -47.74 -16.67 1.05
CA THR A 149 -48.52 -16.66 -0.18
C THR A 149 -48.24 -15.38 -0.95
N ILE A 150 -47.63 -15.46 -2.14
CA ILE A 150 -47.45 -14.35 -3.06
C ILE A 150 -48.42 -14.51 -4.23
N THR A 151 -49.35 -13.56 -4.36
CA THR A 151 -50.37 -13.53 -5.42
C THR A 151 -50.06 -12.35 -6.36
N VAL A 152 -49.66 -12.64 -7.59
CA VAL A 152 -49.53 -11.70 -8.69
C VAL A 152 -50.83 -11.74 -9.49
N ARG A 153 -51.61 -10.63 -9.44
CA ARG A 153 -52.93 -10.58 -10.06
C ARG A 153 -52.89 -10.27 -11.56
N ASP A 154 -51.83 -9.60 -12.02
CA ASP A 154 -51.61 -9.27 -13.42
C ASP A 154 -50.45 -10.07 -13.99
N ALA A 155 -50.68 -11.34 -14.19
CA ALA A 155 -49.68 -12.26 -14.72
C ALA A 155 -49.22 -11.93 -16.16
N THR A 156 -50.07 -11.19 -16.91
CA THR A 156 -49.75 -10.82 -18.29
C THR A 156 -48.65 -9.75 -18.39
N HIS A 157 -48.55 -8.90 -17.39
CA HIS A 157 -47.50 -7.86 -17.31
C HIS A 157 -46.40 -8.18 -16.33
N GLN A 158 -46.42 -9.38 -15.72
CA GLN A 158 -45.37 -9.84 -14.84
C GLN A 158 -44.10 -10.25 -15.68
N THR A 159 -43.00 -9.53 -15.43
CA THR A 159 -41.74 -9.71 -16.20
C THR A 159 -40.73 -10.65 -15.54
N GLN A 160 -40.74 -10.75 -14.23
CA GLN A 160 -39.82 -11.61 -13.48
C GLN A 160 -40.53 -12.86 -12.97
N GLU A 161 -39.84 -13.98 -12.94
CA GLU A 161 -40.38 -15.25 -12.43
C GLU A 161 -40.37 -15.23 -10.90
N VAL A 162 -41.55 -15.13 -10.27
CA VAL A 162 -41.71 -14.98 -8.83
C VAL A 162 -41.01 -16.10 -8.02
N ALA A 163 -40.95 -17.30 -8.58
CA ALA A 163 -40.24 -18.42 -7.94
C ALA A 163 -38.73 -18.22 -7.78
N THR A 164 -38.14 -17.22 -8.44
CA THR A 164 -36.73 -16.88 -8.32
C THR A 164 -36.43 -15.80 -7.28
N LEU A 165 -37.47 -15.20 -6.69
CA LEU A 165 -37.32 -14.24 -5.59
C LEU A 165 -36.81 -14.96 -4.34
N SER A 166 -35.82 -14.37 -3.67
CA SER A 166 -35.29 -14.92 -2.42
C SER A 166 -36.34 -14.88 -1.30
N HIS A 167 -36.38 -15.92 -0.51
CA HIS A 167 -37.16 -15.98 0.73
C HIS A 167 -36.29 -15.83 1.99
N ASP A 168 -34.97 -15.79 1.83
CA ASP A 168 -34.04 -15.53 2.93
C ASP A 168 -33.98 -14.03 3.26
N THR A 169 -34.84 -13.59 4.16
CA THR A 169 -34.90 -12.22 4.63
C THR A 169 -33.92 -11.94 5.77
N GLU A 170 -33.38 -12.97 6.42
CA GLU A 170 -32.42 -12.81 7.53
C GLU A 170 -31.01 -12.49 7.03
N ASN A 171 -30.60 -13.14 5.94
CA ASN A 171 -29.27 -12.96 5.34
C ASN A 171 -29.31 -12.07 4.08
N ALA A 172 -30.40 -11.36 3.85
CA ALA A 172 -30.56 -10.53 2.65
C ALA A 172 -29.64 -9.30 2.62
N ASN A 173 -29.23 -8.78 3.79
CA ASN A 173 -28.35 -7.61 3.85
C ASN A 173 -26.88 -8.02 3.78
N GLY A 174 -26.37 -8.19 2.59
CA GLY A 174 -24.93 -8.41 2.33
C GLY A 174 -24.13 -7.10 2.36
N HIS A 175 -24.35 -6.25 3.37
CA HIS A 175 -23.55 -5.06 3.57
C HIS A 175 -22.06 -5.39 3.74
N ILE A 176 -21.23 -4.45 3.44
CA ILE A 176 -19.78 -4.52 3.70
C ILE A 176 -19.38 -3.31 4.53
N ASP A 177 -18.40 -3.51 5.40
CA ASP A 177 -17.82 -2.43 6.17
C ASP A 177 -16.87 -1.58 5.31
N LYS A 178 -16.62 -0.35 5.77
CA LYS A 178 -15.61 0.51 5.17
C LYS A 178 -14.22 -0.08 5.45
N ILE A 179 -13.53 -0.56 4.41
CA ILE A 179 -12.20 -1.19 4.51
C ILE A 179 -11.06 -0.17 4.52
N PHE A 180 -11.31 1.05 4.04
CA PHE A 180 -10.28 2.09 3.97
C PHE A 180 -10.30 2.95 5.24
N ASP A 181 -9.14 3.01 5.89
CA ASP A 181 -8.80 3.92 6.98
C ASP A 181 -7.55 4.70 6.56
N ARG A 182 -7.70 5.99 6.32
CA ARG A 182 -6.62 6.86 5.83
C ARG A 182 -5.42 6.85 6.76
N GLU A 183 -5.64 7.05 8.05
CA GLU A 183 -4.57 7.14 9.03
C GLU A 183 -3.79 5.81 9.12
N LYS A 184 -4.51 4.70 9.15
CA LYS A 184 -3.91 3.37 9.18
C LYS A 184 -3.05 3.11 7.93
N VAL A 185 -3.59 3.41 6.74
CA VAL A 185 -2.89 3.21 5.47
C VAL A 185 -1.66 4.12 5.36
N GLU A 186 -1.79 5.41 5.74
CA GLU A 186 -0.67 6.36 5.74
C GLU A 186 0.43 5.93 6.72
N ASN A 187 0.07 5.47 7.92
CA ASN A 187 1.02 4.95 8.91
C ASN A 187 1.73 3.68 8.42
N GLN A 188 1.01 2.77 7.77
CA GLN A 188 1.61 1.56 7.19
C GLN A 188 2.57 1.90 6.05
N MET A 189 2.20 2.84 5.17
CA MET A 189 3.10 3.32 4.11
C MET A 189 4.36 3.98 4.68
N ALA A 190 4.20 4.84 5.70
CA ALA A 190 5.33 5.48 6.35
C ALA A 190 6.25 4.47 7.04
N PHE A 191 5.69 3.46 7.69
CA PHE A 191 6.45 2.37 8.30
C PHE A 191 7.23 1.58 7.23
N ALA A 192 6.58 1.16 6.14
CA ALA A 192 7.23 0.43 5.07
C ALA A 192 8.37 1.25 4.41
N GLN A 193 8.15 2.55 4.20
CA GLN A 193 9.21 3.45 3.73
C GLN A 193 10.38 3.54 4.71
N GLY A 194 10.10 3.67 6.00
CA GLY A 194 11.13 3.71 7.05
C GLY A 194 11.97 2.43 7.08
N VAL A 195 11.35 1.27 6.90
CA VAL A 195 12.07 -0.02 6.82
C VAL A 195 12.97 -0.06 5.59
N GLN A 196 12.48 0.38 4.43
CA GLN A 196 13.28 0.43 3.20
C GLN A 196 14.45 1.40 3.32
N GLU A 197 14.23 2.58 3.91
CA GLU A 197 15.27 3.58 4.16
C GLU A 197 16.35 3.04 5.11
N LEU A 198 15.93 2.40 6.21
CA LEU A 198 16.86 1.78 7.16
C LEU A 198 17.70 0.68 6.49
N ALA A 199 17.07 -0.19 5.70
CA ALA A 199 17.77 -1.22 4.97
C ALA A 199 18.77 -0.64 3.96
N GLY A 200 18.39 0.43 3.26
CA GLY A 200 19.28 1.17 2.37
C GLY A 200 20.50 1.77 3.09
N ASN A 201 20.28 2.35 4.27
CA ASN A 201 21.37 2.89 5.09
C ASN A 201 22.36 1.80 5.53
N VAL A 202 21.85 0.64 5.99
CA VAL A 202 22.70 -0.50 6.35
C VAL A 202 23.55 -0.98 5.17
N VAL A 203 22.96 -1.05 3.96
CA VAL A 203 23.69 -1.40 2.74
C VAL A 203 24.83 -0.39 2.45
N ASN A 204 24.52 0.90 2.57
CA ASN A 204 25.51 1.95 2.36
C ASN A 204 26.64 1.89 3.40
N ASP A 205 26.34 1.62 4.67
CA ASP A 205 27.33 1.47 5.73
C ASP A 205 28.25 0.27 5.48
N VAL A 206 27.69 -0.89 5.09
CA VAL A 206 28.47 -2.08 4.74
C VAL A 206 29.37 -1.81 3.54
N LYS A 207 28.86 -1.13 2.51
CA LYS A 207 29.64 -0.71 1.34
C LYS A 207 30.80 0.19 1.75
N ALA A 208 30.54 1.23 2.54
CA ALA A 208 31.55 2.18 3.00
C ALA A 208 32.63 1.45 3.83
N TYR A 209 32.22 0.56 4.74
CA TYR A 209 33.15 -0.25 5.53
C TYR A 209 34.04 -1.13 4.65
N ARG A 210 33.48 -1.81 3.65
CA ARG A 210 34.24 -2.68 2.75
C ARG A 210 35.24 -1.91 1.90
N LEU A 211 34.84 -0.77 1.35
CA LEU A 211 35.73 0.07 0.56
C LEU A 211 36.86 0.67 1.39
N SER A 212 36.57 1.17 2.60
CA SER A 212 37.61 1.71 3.48
C SER A 212 38.57 0.64 3.99
N ALA A 213 38.10 -0.57 4.23
CA ALA A 213 38.93 -1.68 4.67
C ALA A 213 39.94 -2.08 3.57
N VAL A 214 39.49 -2.24 2.32
CA VAL A 214 40.39 -2.57 1.20
C VAL A 214 41.33 -1.42 0.86
N GLU A 215 40.86 -0.17 0.99
CA GLU A 215 41.71 0.99 0.79
C GLU A 215 42.86 1.04 1.80
N LYS A 216 42.55 0.81 3.08
CA LYS A 216 43.58 0.74 4.13
C LYS A 216 44.55 -0.41 3.89
N GLU A 217 44.06 -1.62 3.59
CA GLU A 217 44.88 -2.79 3.30
C GLU A 217 45.82 -2.54 2.11
N THR A 218 45.26 -1.96 1.03
CA THR A 218 46.06 -1.64 -0.18
C THR A 218 47.09 -0.54 0.11
N SER A 219 46.72 0.48 0.89
CA SER A 219 47.63 1.56 1.28
C SER A 219 48.78 1.05 2.11
N ASP A 220 48.48 0.23 3.13
CA ASP A 220 49.51 -0.37 4.00
C ASP A 220 50.46 -1.28 3.20
N ARG A 221 49.97 -2.04 2.23
CA ARG A 221 50.76 -2.90 1.36
C ARG A 221 51.63 -2.06 0.40
N LEU A 222 51.05 -1.08 -0.30
CA LEU A 222 51.79 -0.22 -1.25
C LEU A 222 52.93 0.55 -0.54
N LEU A 223 52.72 1.07 0.67
CA LEU A 223 53.78 1.75 1.43
C LEU A 223 54.89 0.80 1.86
N LYS A 224 54.58 -0.47 2.06
CA LYS A 224 55.58 -1.50 2.37
C LYS A 224 56.38 -1.95 1.15
N GLU A 225 55.71 -2.12 0.01
CA GLU A 225 56.30 -2.54 -1.26
C GLU A 225 57.08 -1.39 -1.94
N HIS A 226 56.58 -0.16 -1.76
CA HIS A 226 57.07 1.09 -2.37
C HIS A 226 57.28 2.18 -1.30
N PRO A 227 58.32 2.11 -0.47
CA PRO A 227 58.57 3.10 0.61
C PRO A 227 58.65 4.56 0.07
N GLU A 228 59.06 4.71 -1.17
CA GLU A 228 59.11 6.05 -1.86
C GLU A 228 57.73 6.71 -1.95
N TYR A 229 56.64 5.95 -1.93
CA TYR A 229 55.30 6.52 -1.97
C TYR A 229 54.94 7.32 -0.71
N ALA A 230 55.66 7.16 0.39
CA ALA A 230 55.47 7.99 1.58
C ALA A 230 55.83 9.48 1.33
N SER A 231 56.54 9.82 0.25
CA SER A 231 56.85 11.17 -0.14
C SER A 231 55.91 11.81 -1.15
N LEU A 232 54.95 11.02 -1.67
CA LEU A 232 53.92 11.51 -2.58
C LEU A 232 52.91 12.40 -1.89
N SER A 233 52.28 13.28 -2.66
CA SER A 233 51.08 13.96 -2.18
C SER A 233 49.93 12.97 -1.93
N LYS A 234 48.97 13.35 -1.11
CA LYS A 234 47.77 12.52 -0.85
C LYS A 234 47.07 12.10 -2.14
N ASP A 235 46.92 13.02 -3.08
CA ASP A 235 46.19 12.78 -4.33
C ASP A 235 46.96 11.78 -5.22
N GLU A 236 48.29 11.93 -5.34
CA GLU A 236 49.13 11.00 -6.09
C GLU A 236 49.12 9.60 -5.44
N PHE A 237 49.23 9.51 -4.13
CA PHE A 237 49.17 8.23 -3.44
C PHE A 237 47.79 7.58 -3.58
N SER A 238 46.72 8.35 -3.42
CA SER A 238 45.35 7.85 -3.64
C SER A 238 45.16 7.30 -5.05
N ALA A 239 45.72 7.94 -6.06
CA ALA A 239 45.67 7.44 -7.44
C ALA A 239 46.37 6.07 -7.60
N HIS A 240 47.46 5.84 -6.89
CA HIS A 240 48.11 4.52 -6.85
C HIS A 240 47.23 3.48 -6.19
N VAL A 241 46.62 3.79 -5.04
CA VAL A 241 45.68 2.90 -4.35
C VAL A 241 44.49 2.55 -5.25
N GLN A 242 43.87 3.56 -5.86
CA GLN A 242 42.70 3.35 -6.72
C GLN A 242 43.02 2.60 -8.02
N SER A 243 44.24 2.66 -8.50
CA SER A 243 44.70 1.90 -9.68
C SER A 243 45.07 0.45 -9.38
N ASP A 244 45.24 0.11 -8.11
CA ASP A 244 45.62 -1.23 -7.67
C ASP A 244 44.56 -2.29 -8.04
N PRO A 245 44.98 -3.45 -8.59
CA PRO A 245 44.05 -4.50 -8.98
C PRO A 245 43.21 -5.05 -7.81
N GLY A 246 43.77 -5.16 -6.61
CA GLY A 246 43.09 -5.65 -5.43
C GLY A 246 41.99 -4.67 -4.96
N TYR A 247 42.32 -3.36 -4.94
CA TYR A 247 41.34 -2.32 -4.67
C TYR A 247 40.22 -2.32 -5.70
N LYS A 248 40.56 -2.30 -7.01
CA LYS A 248 39.59 -2.31 -8.10
C LYS A 248 38.65 -3.49 -8.02
N ALA A 249 39.15 -4.68 -7.76
CA ALA A 249 38.30 -5.88 -7.65
C ALA A 249 37.20 -5.73 -6.59
N VAL A 250 37.47 -5.09 -5.45
CA VAL A 250 36.49 -4.82 -4.41
C VAL A 250 35.62 -3.62 -4.77
N ALA A 251 36.22 -2.56 -5.34
CA ALA A 251 35.47 -1.39 -5.76
C ALA A 251 34.45 -1.69 -6.88
N ASP A 252 34.77 -2.58 -7.81
CA ASP A 252 33.85 -3.04 -8.86
C ASP A 252 32.67 -3.85 -8.30
N LEU A 253 32.89 -4.61 -7.22
CA LEU A 253 31.82 -5.40 -6.57
C LEU A 253 30.93 -4.56 -5.67
N TRP A 254 31.48 -3.63 -4.91
CA TRP A 254 30.79 -2.82 -3.91
C TRP A 254 30.54 -1.38 -4.34
N GLY A 255 31.17 -0.91 -5.41
CA GLY A 255 30.97 0.42 -5.96
C GLY A 255 29.57 0.63 -6.55
N THR A 256 29.33 1.81 -7.08
CA THR A 256 28.05 2.15 -7.74
C THR A 256 27.86 1.26 -8.96
N GLY A 257 26.76 0.48 -8.98
CA GLY A 257 26.49 -0.50 -10.04
C GLY A 257 27.20 -1.84 -9.87
N GLY A 258 27.96 -2.03 -8.80
CA GLY A 258 28.62 -3.32 -8.51
C GLY A 258 27.62 -4.40 -8.09
N THR A 259 27.99 -5.66 -8.34
CA THR A 259 27.11 -6.83 -8.14
C THR A 259 26.56 -6.90 -6.72
N TYR A 260 27.41 -6.74 -5.69
CA TYR A 260 26.99 -6.81 -4.30
C TYR A 260 26.13 -5.60 -3.89
N SER A 261 26.45 -4.42 -4.42
CA SER A 261 25.65 -3.22 -4.21
C SER A 261 24.24 -3.36 -4.80
N MET A 262 24.10 -3.94 -5.99
CA MET A 262 22.81 -4.20 -6.63
C MET A 262 22.00 -5.26 -5.89
N VAL A 263 22.61 -6.39 -5.50
CA VAL A 263 21.92 -7.46 -4.76
C VAL A 263 21.45 -6.96 -3.40
N ALA A 264 22.30 -6.24 -2.67
CA ALA A 264 21.95 -5.69 -1.38
C ALA A 264 20.81 -4.67 -1.48
N SER A 265 20.83 -3.81 -2.52
CA SER A 265 19.73 -2.86 -2.80
C SER A 265 18.43 -3.57 -3.16
N ALA A 266 18.49 -4.67 -3.92
CA ALA A 266 17.32 -5.48 -4.26
C ALA A 266 16.70 -6.14 -3.02
N VAL A 267 17.53 -6.67 -2.11
CA VAL A 267 17.08 -7.25 -0.83
C VAL A 267 16.44 -6.16 0.05
N ALA A 268 17.07 -4.98 0.15
CA ALA A 268 16.52 -3.85 0.89
C ALA A 268 15.15 -3.42 0.34
N GLY A 269 15.00 -3.38 -1.00
CA GLY A 269 13.72 -3.11 -1.65
C GLY A 269 12.64 -4.16 -1.37
N ALA A 270 13.01 -5.43 -1.32
CA ALA A 270 12.09 -6.53 -1.05
C ALA A 270 11.60 -6.58 0.42
N LEU A 271 12.37 -6.04 1.37
CA LEU A 271 11.96 -5.98 2.78
C LEU A 271 10.87 -4.94 3.06
N GLY A 272 10.63 -4.01 2.15
CA GLY A 272 9.62 -2.97 2.27
C GLY A 272 8.40 -3.17 1.36
N ALA A 273 8.37 -4.23 0.59
CA ALA A 273 7.24 -4.63 -0.25
C ALA A 273 6.33 -5.63 0.48
#